data_e6fbce2ac05239038b6ed8efd4dcbd37
#
_entry.id   e6fbce2ac05239038b6ed8efd4dcbd37
#
_cell.length_a   1.000
_cell.length_b   1.000
_cell.length_c   1.000
_cell.angle_alpha   90.00
_cell.angle_beta   90.00
_cell.angle_gamma   90.00
#
_symmetry.space_group_name_H-M   'P 1'
#
loop_
_entity.id
_entity.type
_entity.pdbx_description
1 polymer ?
#
loop_
_entity_poly.entity_id
_entity_poly.type
_entity_poly.pdbx_seq_one_letter_code
_entity_poly.pdbx_strand_id
1 'polypeptide(L)'
;MKEFDLKAALNGEPVKLRGGFKAIIYYRVPDELSYPGGSTEPYPLIGIIFNKDGTIKSASENWKDCGAYTVNQGDLDIVGMWEEPKISIEGLPKPFKPKSGDRYYYINEYGVQLTRHYDKDDDSDAGMAENAQCYRTKEDAQKWIDFMKSMME
;
A
#
# COMPACT_ATOMS: atom_id res chain seq x y z
N MET A 1 -0.15 -5.90 -11.96
CA MET A 1 -1.55 -5.57 -11.61
C MET A 1 -2.41 -6.75 -11.99
N LYS A 2 -3.11 -7.34 -11.04
CA LYS A 2 -4.00 -8.50 -11.23
C LYS A 2 -5.27 -8.03 -11.96
N GLU A 3 -5.68 -8.73 -13.02
CA GLU A 3 -6.88 -8.40 -13.78
C GLU A 3 -8.15 -8.46 -12.89
N PHE A 4 -9.21 -7.78 -13.34
CA PHE A 4 -10.50 -7.82 -12.64
C PHE A 4 -11.12 -9.22 -12.74
N ASP A 5 -11.41 -9.81 -11.60
CA ASP A 5 -12.09 -11.11 -11.45
C ASP A 5 -13.42 -10.89 -10.72
N LEU A 6 -14.51 -10.93 -11.48
CA LEU A 6 -15.86 -10.71 -10.95
C LEU A 6 -16.21 -11.71 -9.84
N LYS A 7 -15.79 -12.97 -9.99
CA LYS A 7 -16.10 -14.01 -8.99
C LYS A 7 -15.37 -13.74 -7.67
N ALA A 8 -14.11 -13.37 -7.74
CA ALA A 8 -13.32 -12.99 -6.56
C ALA A 8 -13.91 -11.74 -5.88
N ALA A 9 -14.29 -10.73 -6.67
CA ALA A 9 -14.91 -9.52 -6.18
C ALA A 9 -16.25 -9.80 -5.45
N LEU A 10 -17.09 -10.68 -5.99
CA LEU A 10 -18.34 -11.08 -5.36
C LEU A 10 -18.14 -11.95 -4.10
N ASN A 11 -16.96 -12.54 -3.94
CA ASN A 11 -16.56 -13.22 -2.70
C ASN A 11 -15.95 -12.26 -1.65
N GLY A 12 -15.99 -10.95 -1.90
CA GLY A 12 -15.51 -9.92 -0.98
C GLY A 12 -14.06 -9.50 -1.17
N GLU A 13 -13.35 -10.03 -2.19
CA GLU A 13 -12.01 -9.52 -2.50
C GLU A 13 -12.12 -8.09 -3.05
N PRO A 14 -11.31 -7.16 -2.54
CA PRO A 14 -11.39 -5.77 -2.95
C PRO A 14 -10.89 -5.57 -4.39
N VAL A 15 -11.45 -4.57 -5.05
CA VAL A 15 -11.11 -4.15 -6.41
C VAL A 15 -10.46 -2.78 -6.43
N LYS A 16 -9.67 -2.51 -7.48
CA LYS A 16 -9.00 -1.23 -7.72
C LYS A 16 -9.74 -0.43 -8.77
N LEU A 17 -10.06 0.81 -8.44
CA LEU A 17 -10.60 1.78 -9.38
C LEU A 17 -9.48 2.51 -10.13
N ARG A 18 -9.77 3.01 -11.33
CA ARG A 18 -8.81 3.75 -12.18
C ARG A 18 -8.21 4.96 -11.46
N GLY A 19 -8.99 5.69 -10.67
CA GLY A 19 -8.55 6.80 -9.84
C GLY A 19 -7.71 6.41 -8.60
N GLY A 20 -7.35 5.13 -8.46
CA GLY A 20 -6.52 4.64 -7.36
C GLY A 20 -7.26 4.35 -6.06
N PHE A 21 -8.58 4.38 -6.06
CA PHE A 21 -9.40 4.03 -4.90
C PHE A 21 -9.58 2.52 -4.77
N LYS A 22 -9.77 2.08 -3.52
CA LYS A 22 -10.19 0.72 -3.17
C LYS A 22 -11.71 0.66 -3.15
N ALA A 23 -12.29 -0.40 -3.69
CA ALA A 23 -13.73 -0.65 -3.58
C ALA A 23 -14.00 -2.13 -3.21
N ILE A 24 -15.17 -2.38 -2.63
CA ILE A 24 -15.67 -3.73 -2.35
C ILE A 24 -17.05 -3.85 -2.99
N ILE A 25 -17.25 -4.89 -3.78
CA ILE A 25 -18.54 -5.28 -4.34
C ILE A 25 -19.21 -6.21 -3.34
N TYR A 26 -20.37 -5.84 -2.83
CA TYR A 26 -21.07 -6.65 -1.82
C TYR A 26 -22.34 -7.32 -2.35
N TYR A 27 -22.82 -6.91 -3.53
CA TYR A 27 -24.02 -7.50 -4.12
C TYR A 27 -24.01 -7.38 -5.64
N ARG A 28 -24.61 -8.38 -6.31
CA ARG A 28 -24.95 -8.34 -7.72
C ARG A 28 -26.44 -8.57 -7.86
N VAL A 29 -27.13 -7.66 -8.53
CA VAL A 29 -28.57 -7.82 -8.83
C VAL A 29 -28.73 -9.05 -9.75
N PRO A 30 -29.54 -10.05 -9.37
CA PRO A 30 -29.79 -11.21 -10.21
C PRO A 30 -30.47 -10.85 -11.54
N ASP A 31 -30.13 -11.58 -12.60
CA ASP A 31 -30.65 -11.35 -13.94
C ASP A 31 -32.18 -11.65 -14.07
N GLU A 32 -32.69 -12.47 -13.14
CA GLU A 32 -34.13 -12.80 -13.06
C GLU A 32 -34.98 -11.62 -12.58
N LEU A 33 -34.36 -10.62 -11.92
CA LEU A 33 -35.04 -9.43 -11.46
C LEU A 33 -35.05 -8.39 -12.59
N SER A 34 -36.22 -8.06 -13.07
CA SER A 34 -36.38 -7.07 -14.13
C SER A 34 -37.32 -5.93 -13.70
N TYR A 35 -37.11 -4.79 -14.31
CA TYR A 35 -38.03 -3.65 -14.17
C TYR A 35 -39.37 -3.91 -14.90
N PRO A 36 -40.44 -3.18 -14.54
CA PRO A 36 -41.65 -3.20 -15.33
C PRO A 36 -41.35 -2.87 -16.80
N GLY A 37 -41.71 -3.80 -17.72
CA GLY A 37 -41.33 -3.71 -19.13
C GLY A 37 -40.24 -4.67 -19.59
N GLY A 38 -39.68 -5.48 -18.65
CA GLY A 38 -38.74 -6.58 -18.97
C GLY A 38 -37.28 -6.19 -19.13
N SER A 39 -36.91 -4.94 -18.83
CA SER A 39 -35.50 -4.52 -18.81
C SER A 39 -34.79 -4.99 -17.55
N THR A 40 -33.56 -5.49 -17.69
CA THR A 40 -32.69 -5.87 -16.57
C THR A 40 -31.87 -4.66 -16.08
N GLU A 41 -31.30 -4.79 -14.87
CA GLU A 41 -30.41 -3.76 -14.33
C GLU A 41 -29.11 -3.65 -15.17
N PRO A 42 -28.84 -2.50 -15.82
CA PRO A 42 -27.65 -2.35 -16.66
C PRO A 42 -26.34 -2.24 -15.85
N TYR A 43 -26.44 -1.93 -14.54
CA TYR A 43 -25.30 -1.79 -13.61
C TYR A 43 -25.50 -2.65 -12.38
N PRO A 44 -25.45 -3.98 -12.52
CA PRO A 44 -25.90 -4.92 -11.51
C PRO A 44 -24.99 -5.03 -10.30
N LEU A 45 -23.72 -4.57 -10.38
CA LEU A 45 -22.79 -4.64 -9.26
C LEU A 45 -22.98 -3.46 -8.35
N ILE A 46 -23.15 -3.72 -7.05
CA ILE A 46 -23.32 -2.69 -6.02
C ILE A 46 -22.21 -2.81 -5.00
N GLY A 47 -21.59 -1.68 -4.65
CA GLY A 47 -20.45 -1.68 -3.73
C GLY A 47 -20.17 -0.36 -3.04
N ILE A 48 -19.08 -0.39 -2.29
CA ILE A 48 -18.58 0.71 -1.46
C ILE A 48 -17.20 1.14 -1.97
N ILE A 49 -16.97 2.44 -2.08
CA ILE A 49 -15.67 3.03 -2.37
C ILE A 49 -15.07 3.57 -1.07
N PHE A 50 -13.77 3.34 -0.88
CA PHE A 50 -13.01 3.80 0.28
C PHE A 50 -12.04 4.93 -0.09
N ASN A 51 -11.83 5.84 0.84
CA ASN A 51 -10.74 6.81 0.82
C ASN A 51 -9.41 6.10 1.09
N LYS A 52 -8.28 6.80 0.86
CA LYS A 52 -6.94 6.28 1.12
C LYS A 52 -6.70 5.96 2.61
N ASP A 53 -7.38 6.64 3.50
CA ASP A 53 -7.33 6.41 4.97
C ASP A 53 -8.22 5.26 5.45
N GLY A 54 -8.89 4.55 4.53
CA GLY A 54 -9.78 3.43 4.84
C GLY A 54 -11.21 3.84 5.23
N THR A 55 -11.53 5.12 5.31
CA THR A 55 -12.91 5.59 5.55
C THR A 55 -13.77 5.43 4.30
N ILE A 56 -15.09 5.38 4.47
CA ILE A 56 -16.02 5.27 3.35
C ILE A 56 -16.07 6.60 2.59
N LYS A 57 -15.78 6.54 1.28
CA LYS A 57 -15.96 7.64 0.35
C LYS A 57 -17.40 7.69 -0.19
N SER A 58 -17.93 6.53 -0.58
CA SER A 58 -19.29 6.35 -1.05
C SER A 58 -19.79 4.95 -0.74
N ALA A 59 -21.03 4.83 -0.28
CA ALA A 59 -21.59 3.59 0.25
C ALA A 59 -22.55 2.85 -0.73
N SER A 60 -22.83 3.41 -1.90
CA SER A 60 -23.79 2.81 -2.83
C SER A 60 -23.46 3.21 -4.27
N GLU A 61 -22.45 2.56 -4.81
CA GLU A 61 -22.00 2.78 -6.17
C GLU A 61 -22.28 1.55 -7.05
N ASN A 62 -22.46 1.79 -8.34
CA ASN A 62 -22.92 0.76 -9.25
C ASN A 62 -21.96 0.62 -10.45
N TRP A 63 -21.73 -0.63 -10.85
CA TRP A 63 -20.89 -0.97 -12.02
C TRP A 63 -21.56 -2.03 -12.89
N LYS A 64 -21.17 -2.06 -14.16
CA LYS A 64 -21.44 -3.18 -15.05
C LYS A 64 -20.62 -4.41 -14.65
N ASP A 65 -21.02 -5.59 -15.07
CA ASP A 65 -20.24 -6.84 -14.85
C ASP A 65 -18.80 -6.77 -15.40
N CYS A 66 -18.55 -5.93 -16.38
CA CYS A 66 -17.20 -5.67 -16.91
C CYS A 66 -16.40 -4.64 -16.10
N GLY A 67 -16.95 -4.10 -15.03
CA GLY A 67 -16.29 -3.09 -14.18
C GLY A 67 -16.49 -1.63 -14.61
N ALA A 68 -17.21 -1.34 -15.70
CA ALA A 68 -17.46 0.03 -16.13
C ALA A 68 -18.45 0.74 -15.18
N TYR A 69 -18.13 1.98 -14.81
CA TYR A 69 -18.98 2.82 -13.96
C TYR A 69 -20.15 3.47 -14.73
N THR A 70 -21.17 3.93 -14.01
CA THR A 70 -22.47 4.32 -14.58
C THR A 70 -22.43 5.48 -15.55
N VAL A 71 -21.60 6.50 -15.36
CA VAL A 71 -21.60 7.71 -16.19
C VAL A 71 -20.20 8.31 -16.28
N ASN A 72 -19.62 8.38 -17.46
CA ASN A 72 -18.48 9.21 -17.90
C ASN A 72 -17.39 9.61 -16.84
N GLN A 73 -17.30 8.89 -15.74
CA GLN A 73 -16.30 9.09 -14.71
C GLN A 73 -15.29 7.93 -14.76
N GLY A 74 -14.45 7.95 -15.79
CA GLY A 74 -13.42 6.93 -16.00
C GLY A 74 -12.56 6.61 -14.78
N ASP A 75 -12.45 7.53 -13.82
CA ASP A 75 -11.72 7.34 -12.55
C ASP A 75 -12.37 6.30 -11.62
N LEU A 76 -13.66 6.04 -11.75
CA LEU A 76 -14.39 5.06 -10.94
C LEU A 76 -14.56 3.72 -11.64
N ASP A 77 -14.08 3.54 -12.87
CA ASP A 77 -14.04 2.23 -13.52
C ASP A 77 -13.16 1.25 -12.72
N ILE A 78 -13.63 0.02 -12.55
CA ILE A 78 -12.81 -1.07 -12.01
C ILE A 78 -11.78 -1.46 -13.06
N VAL A 79 -10.50 -1.40 -12.70
CA VAL A 79 -9.38 -1.72 -13.60
C VAL A 79 -8.62 -2.98 -13.22
N GLY A 80 -8.95 -3.59 -12.08
CA GLY A 80 -8.33 -4.82 -11.62
C GLY A 80 -8.68 -5.15 -10.19
N MET A 81 -8.07 -6.20 -9.65
CA MET A 81 -8.15 -6.51 -8.23
C MET A 81 -7.23 -5.57 -7.44
N TRP A 82 -7.62 -5.26 -6.20
CA TRP A 82 -6.79 -4.48 -5.30
C TRP A 82 -5.59 -5.31 -4.84
N GLU A 83 -4.45 -4.71 -4.89
CA GLU A 83 -3.23 -5.23 -4.27
C GLU A 83 -2.80 -4.20 -3.23
N GLU A 84 -2.64 -4.61 -1.98
CA GLU A 84 -2.10 -3.71 -0.96
C GLU A 84 -0.75 -3.18 -1.44
N PRO A 85 -0.48 -1.89 -1.28
CA PRO A 85 0.81 -1.32 -1.62
C PRO A 85 1.90 -2.12 -0.91
N LYS A 86 2.72 -2.84 -1.65
CA LYS A 86 3.89 -3.48 -1.05
C LYS A 86 4.84 -2.39 -0.64
N ILE A 87 5.06 -2.27 0.65
CA ILE A 87 6.16 -1.47 1.17
C ILE A 87 7.44 -2.09 0.64
N SER A 88 8.04 -1.47 -0.37
CA SER A 88 9.26 -1.98 -0.97
C SER A 88 10.46 -1.37 -0.26
N ILE A 89 11.23 -2.22 0.38
CA ILE A 89 12.59 -1.89 0.86
C ILE A 89 13.64 -2.09 -0.23
N GLU A 90 13.19 -2.46 -1.45
CA GLU A 90 14.07 -2.66 -2.59
C GLU A 90 14.73 -1.33 -2.97
N GLY A 91 16.06 -1.35 -3.04
CA GLY A 91 16.85 -0.14 -3.27
C GLY A 91 17.25 0.63 -2.00
N LEU A 92 16.76 0.26 -0.82
CA LEU A 92 17.30 0.80 0.42
C LEU A 92 18.68 0.21 0.72
N PRO A 93 19.62 1.04 1.19
CA PRO A 93 20.95 0.55 1.54
C PRO A 93 20.87 -0.43 2.70
N LYS A 94 21.59 -1.55 2.56
CA LYS A 94 21.66 -2.56 3.63
C LYS A 94 22.53 -2.03 4.77
N PRO A 95 22.09 -2.16 6.02
CA PRO A 95 22.99 -1.96 7.16
C PRO A 95 24.21 -2.88 7.06
N PHE A 96 25.32 -2.44 7.61
CA PHE A 96 26.54 -3.25 7.62
C PHE A 96 26.97 -3.55 9.07
N LYS A 97 27.74 -4.61 9.24
CA LYS A 97 28.34 -4.94 10.54
C LYS A 97 29.73 -4.32 10.61
N PRO A 98 29.97 -3.28 11.44
CA PRO A 98 31.25 -2.64 11.54
C PRO A 98 32.29 -3.56 12.20
N LYS A 99 33.56 -3.33 11.88
CA LYS A 99 34.69 -3.94 12.56
C LYS A 99 35.29 -2.96 13.53
N SER A 100 36.02 -3.45 14.54
CA SER A 100 36.70 -2.60 15.51
C SER A 100 37.54 -1.50 14.83
N GLY A 101 37.31 -0.26 15.19
CA GLY A 101 37.92 0.91 14.60
C GLY A 101 37.17 1.54 13.41
N ASP A 102 36.15 0.86 12.84
CA ASP A 102 35.34 1.45 11.78
C ASP A 102 34.50 2.61 12.30
N ARG A 103 34.26 3.61 11.44
CA ARG A 103 33.24 4.61 11.67
C ARG A 103 31.93 4.16 11.06
N TYR A 104 30.82 4.51 11.71
CA TYR A 104 29.50 4.26 11.17
C TYR A 104 28.52 5.38 11.50
N TYR A 105 27.44 5.47 10.72
CA TYR A 105 26.31 6.36 10.97
C TYR A 105 25.17 5.57 11.59
N TYR A 106 24.43 6.18 12.48
CA TYR A 106 23.22 5.61 13.10
C TYR A 106 22.12 6.67 13.19
N ILE A 107 20.92 6.24 13.47
CA ILE A 107 19.74 7.10 13.55
C ILE A 107 19.29 7.16 15.01
N ASN A 108 19.07 8.38 15.53
CA ASN A 108 18.46 8.62 16.84
C ASN A 108 17.36 9.68 16.74
N GLU A 109 16.84 10.15 17.87
CA GLU A 109 15.79 11.18 17.95
C GLU A 109 16.20 12.53 17.32
N TYR A 110 17.48 12.79 17.14
CA TYR A 110 18.02 14.01 16.50
C TYR A 110 18.37 13.82 15.02
N GLY A 111 18.11 12.61 14.47
CA GLY A 111 18.42 12.26 13.08
C GLY A 111 19.68 11.42 12.92
N VAL A 112 20.39 11.60 11.79
CA VAL A 112 21.60 10.82 11.49
C VAL A 112 22.79 11.33 12.30
N GLN A 113 23.40 10.45 13.05
CA GLN A 113 24.60 10.70 13.85
C GLN A 113 25.78 9.90 13.32
N LEU A 114 27.00 10.40 13.57
CA LEU A 114 28.25 9.72 13.26
C LEU A 114 28.93 9.29 14.56
N THR A 115 29.32 8.01 14.65
CA THR A 115 30.18 7.57 15.74
C THR A 115 31.66 7.90 15.44
N ARG A 116 32.44 7.97 16.48
CA ARG A 116 33.90 8.15 16.33
C ARG A 116 34.56 6.88 15.80
N HIS A 117 34.41 5.78 16.51
CA HIS A 117 34.93 4.46 16.16
C HIS A 117 34.04 3.38 16.79
N TYR A 118 33.86 2.28 16.08
CA TYR A 118 33.18 1.10 16.62
C TYR A 118 34.10 0.40 17.63
N ASP A 119 33.60 0.15 18.81
CA ASP A 119 34.24 -0.68 19.81
C ASP A 119 33.36 -1.91 20.12
N LYS A 120 33.88 -3.08 19.83
CA LYS A 120 33.17 -4.36 20.06
C LYS A 120 32.88 -4.64 21.53
N ASP A 121 33.65 -4.03 22.43
CA ASP A 121 33.55 -4.21 23.88
C ASP A 121 32.66 -3.11 24.53
N ASP A 122 32.14 -2.16 23.72
CA ASP A 122 31.12 -1.21 24.12
C ASP A 122 29.73 -1.78 23.83
N ASP A 123 28.91 -1.93 24.87
CA ASP A 123 27.56 -2.54 24.77
C ASP A 123 26.64 -1.77 23.83
N SER A 124 26.79 -0.44 23.72
CA SER A 124 25.98 0.39 22.84
C SER A 124 26.35 0.15 21.37
N ASP A 125 27.64 0.13 21.05
CA ASP A 125 28.15 -0.14 19.70
C ASP A 125 27.81 -1.57 19.26
N ALA A 126 28.01 -2.54 20.13
CA ALA A 126 27.66 -3.95 19.88
C ALA A 126 26.15 -4.10 19.64
N GLY A 127 25.31 -3.46 20.46
CA GLY A 127 23.86 -3.49 20.29
C GLY A 127 23.39 -2.87 18.96
N MET A 128 23.98 -1.73 18.55
CA MET A 128 23.67 -1.13 17.25
C MET A 128 24.06 -2.02 16.06
N ALA A 129 25.21 -2.69 16.16
CA ALA A 129 25.66 -3.60 15.11
C ALA A 129 24.79 -4.86 15.01
N GLU A 130 24.34 -5.41 16.15
CA GLU A 130 23.48 -6.59 16.20
C GLU A 130 22.06 -6.28 15.70
N ASN A 131 21.55 -5.08 16.01
CA ASN A 131 20.21 -4.62 15.60
C ASN A 131 20.18 -4.00 14.19
N ALA A 132 21.26 -4.16 13.39
CA ALA A 132 21.35 -3.65 12.03
C ALA A 132 21.12 -2.13 11.92
N GLN A 133 21.64 -1.36 12.89
CA GLN A 133 21.48 0.11 12.97
C GLN A 133 22.71 0.89 12.47
N CYS A 134 23.69 0.19 11.85
CA CYS A 134 24.93 0.79 11.37
C CYS A 134 24.90 0.99 9.86
N TYR A 135 25.19 2.21 9.40
CA TYR A 135 25.23 2.61 8.00
C TYR A 135 26.61 3.15 7.61
N ARG A 136 27.03 2.88 6.36
CA ARG A 136 28.35 3.30 5.88
C ARG A 136 28.44 4.80 5.63
N THR A 137 27.35 5.39 5.15
CA THR A 137 27.29 6.81 4.79
C THR A 137 26.09 7.49 5.46
N LYS A 138 26.16 8.80 5.59
CA LYS A 138 25.06 9.63 6.09
C LYS A 138 23.84 9.51 5.17
N GLU A 139 24.08 9.46 3.87
CA GLU A 139 23.05 9.34 2.83
C GLU A 139 22.30 8.01 2.95
N ASP A 140 22.99 6.92 3.29
CA ASP A 140 22.36 5.61 3.49
C ASP A 140 21.42 5.63 4.70
N ALA A 141 21.85 6.20 5.81
CA ALA A 141 21.00 6.37 6.99
C ALA A 141 19.81 7.32 6.70
N GLN A 142 20.04 8.40 5.93
CA GLN A 142 18.98 9.35 5.57
C GLN A 142 17.89 8.69 4.71
N LYS A 143 18.24 7.82 3.77
CA LYS A 143 17.27 7.08 2.96
C LYS A 143 16.31 6.24 3.81
N TRP A 144 16.80 5.66 4.91
CA TRP A 144 15.94 4.93 5.84
C TRP A 144 15.00 5.85 6.61
N ILE A 145 15.46 7.04 7.03
CA ILE A 145 14.58 8.04 7.65
C ILE A 145 13.48 8.47 6.68
N ASP A 146 13.83 8.79 5.43
CA ASP A 146 12.89 9.26 4.42
C ASP A 146 11.85 8.16 4.10
N PHE A 147 12.30 6.90 4.02
CA PHE A 147 11.41 5.76 3.86
C PHE A 147 10.46 5.61 5.05
N MET A 148 10.95 5.66 6.30
CA MET A 148 10.07 5.58 7.49
C MET A 148 9.06 6.72 7.53
N LYS A 149 9.46 7.94 7.18
CA LYS A 149 8.54 9.09 7.10
C LYS A 149 7.47 8.89 6.03
N SER A 150 7.80 8.33 4.88
CA SER A 150 6.83 8.06 3.80
C SER A 150 5.77 7.03 4.18
N MET A 151 6.00 6.24 5.22
CA MET A 151 5.01 5.29 5.76
C MET A 151 4.04 5.93 6.75
N MET A 152 4.33 7.15 7.21
CA MET A 152 3.49 7.87 8.18
C MET A 152 2.48 8.81 7.48
N GLU A 153 2.61 9.02 6.17
CA GLU A 153 1.71 9.82 5.33
C GLU A 153 0.61 8.95 4.70
#